data_6044cd4719f219dbbb197107f1176178
#
_entry.id   6044cd4719f219dbbb197107f1176178
#
_cell.length_a   1.000
_cell.length_b   1.000
_cell.length_c   1.000
_cell.angle_alpha   90.00
_cell.angle_beta   90.00
_cell.angle_gamma   90.00
#
_symmetry.space_group_name_H-M   'P 1'
#
loop_
_entity.id
_entity.type
_entity.pdbx_description
1 polymer ?
#
loop_
_entity_poly.entity_id
_entity_poly.type
_entity_poly.pdbx_seq_one_letter_code
_entity_poly.pdbx_strand_id
1 'polypeptide(L)'
;NLYEYTLQILKIQFLSGAYMPGQIFPSQRELCMQYNVGITTIRKVLKILNQEGYIHTAQGQPSIVTCQTSEKKYISFLVKRRRGIADAYKGLELLMPVLYREGAKRCGESEFKYFRNLLGEISEQMSLASLYKQANLFMTALLRPLNNQLIMDLELDSENYLHIPYIPIPGMENPFALSAERLKVWMQNAIHQI
;
A
#
# COMPACT_ATOMS: atom_id res chain seq x y z
N ASN A 1 -16.43 -9.65 2.86
CA ASN A 1 -16.86 -9.13 4.18
C ASN A 1 -15.82 -8.15 4.69
N LEU A 2 -16.24 -6.92 5.03
CA LEU A 2 -15.37 -5.81 5.44
C LEU A 2 -14.40 -6.18 6.59
N TYR A 3 -14.85 -7.01 7.51
CA TYR A 3 -14.01 -7.54 8.58
C TYR A 3 -12.86 -8.41 8.07
N GLU A 4 -13.12 -9.35 7.17
CA GLU A 4 -12.09 -10.23 6.59
C GLU A 4 -11.07 -9.42 5.78
N TYR A 5 -11.56 -8.44 5.04
CA TYR A 5 -10.75 -7.51 4.29
C TYR A 5 -9.77 -6.75 5.20
N THR A 6 -10.27 -6.05 6.23
CA THR A 6 -9.43 -5.31 7.18
C THR A 6 -8.40 -6.20 7.88
N LEU A 7 -8.81 -7.43 8.27
CA LEU A 7 -7.91 -8.40 8.89
C LEU A 7 -6.78 -8.80 7.94
N GLN A 8 -7.08 -9.03 6.67
CA GLN A 8 -6.07 -9.42 5.68
C GLN A 8 -5.06 -8.31 5.40
N ILE A 9 -5.53 -7.06 5.25
CA ILE A 9 -4.64 -5.91 5.08
C ILE A 9 -3.67 -5.79 6.25
N LEU A 10 -4.18 -5.83 7.48
CA LEU A 10 -3.34 -5.74 8.67
C LEU A 10 -2.34 -6.88 8.75
N LYS A 11 -2.74 -8.11 8.40
CA LYS A 11 -1.80 -9.24 8.32
C LYS A 11 -0.70 -9.04 7.29
N ILE A 12 -1.04 -8.48 6.12
CA ILE A 12 -0.07 -8.11 5.10
C ILE A 12 0.92 -7.09 5.68
N GLN A 13 0.44 -6.04 6.31
CA GLN A 13 1.29 -4.99 6.90
C GLN A 13 2.21 -5.53 8.00
N PHE A 14 1.75 -6.47 8.84
CA PHE A 14 2.63 -7.15 9.80
C PHE A 14 3.69 -8.00 9.11
N LEU A 15 3.28 -8.80 8.13
CA LEU A 15 4.20 -9.71 7.43
C LEU A 15 5.21 -8.95 6.59
N SER A 16 4.88 -7.75 6.17
CA SER A 16 5.71 -6.87 5.37
C SER A 16 6.69 -6.02 6.17
N GLY A 17 6.57 -6.05 7.49
CA GLY A 17 7.41 -5.22 8.36
C GLY A 17 6.96 -3.75 8.45
N ALA A 18 5.75 -3.41 7.99
CA ALA A 18 5.18 -2.08 8.22
C ALA A 18 4.98 -1.80 9.71
N TYR A 19 4.78 -2.85 10.49
CA TYR A 19 4.74 -2.81 11.95
C TYR A 19 5.88 -3.64 12.52
N MET A 20 6.79 -3.01 13.27
CA MET A 20 7.96 -3.66 13.86
C MET A 20 7.65 -4.20 15.25
N PRO A 21 8.23 -5.35 15.65
CA PRO A 21 8.10 -5.86 17.01
C PRO A 21 8.50 -4.83 18.06
N GLY A 22 7.69 -4.69 19.11
CA GLY A 22 7.90 -3.71 20.18
C GLY A 22 7.26 -2.35 19.92
N GLN A 23 6.79 -2.04 18.69
CA GLN A 23 6.05 -0.81 18.44
C GLN A 23 4.68 -0.82 19.09
N ILE A 24 4.22 0.38 19.47
CA ILE A 24 2.82 0.60 19.85
C ILE A 24 1.97 0.48 18.56
N PHE A 25 0.99 -0.41 18.60
CA PHE A 25 0.04 -0.58 17.50
C PHE A 25 -1.04 0.50 17.55
N PRO A 26 -1.55 0.98 16.42
CA PRO A 26 -2.57 2.02 16.38
C PRO A 26 -3.80 1.69 17.22
N SER A 27 -4.38 2.72 17.83
CA SER A 27 -5.59 2.60 18.65
C SER A 27 -6.80 2.18 17.81
N GLN A 28 -7.86 1.68 18.48
CA GLN A 28 -9.11 1.33 17.81
C GLN A 28 -9.69 2.50 17.00
N ARG A 29 -9.58 3.74 17.53
CA ARG A 29 -10.11 4.94 16.85
C ARG A 29 -9.31 5.28 15.61
N GLU A 30 -7.99 5.21 15.68
CA GLU A 30 -7.12 5.43 14.52
C GLU A 30 -7.37 4.42 13.42
N LEU A 31 -7.50 3.14 13.76
CA LEU A 31 -7.83 2.08 12.80
C LEU A 31 -9.21 2.25 12.18
N CYS A 32 -10.22 2.69 12.96
CA CYS A 32 -11.54 3.01 12.41
C CYS A 32 -11.46 4.11 11.35
N MET A 33 -10.69 5.16 11.61
CA MET A 33 -10.49 6.26 10.66
C MET A 33 -9.69 5.82 9.44
N GLN A 34 -8.59 5.09 9.67
CA GLN A 34 -7.68 4.64 8.62
C GLN A 34 -8.35 3.71 7.60
N TYR A 35 -9.20 2.80 8.08
CA TYR A 35 -9.86 1.78 7.24
C TYR A 35 -11.31 2.08 6.95
N ASN A 36 -11.84 3.21 7.42
CA ASN A 36 -13.24 3.59 7.29
C ASN A 36 -14.21 2.48 7.71
N VAL A 37 -13.97 1.86 8.87
CA VAL A 37 -14.77 0.75 9.41
C VAL A 37 -15.25 1.03 10.83
N GLY A 38 -16.37 0.40 11.19
CA GLY A 38 -16.95 0.57 12.51
C GLY A 38 -16.13 -0.08 13.63
N ILE A 39 -16.26 0.46 14.85
CA ILE A 39 -15.52 0.03 16.04
C ILE A 39 -15.72 -1.47 16.35
N THR A 40 -16.90 -2.00 16.07
CA THR A 40 -17.23 -3.43 16.26
C THR A 40 -16.39 -4.32 15.35
N THR A 41 -16.19 -3.88 14.11
CA THR A 41 -15.33 -4.56 13.12
C THR A 41 -13.89 -4.56 13.59
N ILE A 42 -13.36 -3.41 13.99
CA ILE A 42 -11.99 -3.29 14.51
C ILE A 42 -11.76 -4.14 15.74
N ARG A 43 -12.70 -4.17 16.69
CA ARG A 43 -12.60 -5.03 17.89
C ARG A 43 -12.48 -6.50 17.53
N LYS A 44 -13.26 -6.98 16.56
CA LYS A 44 -13.16 -8.34 16.05
C LYS A 44 -11.79 -8.63 15.46
N VAL A 45 -11.31 -7.73 14.62
CA VAL A 45 -9.99 -7.82 13.98
C VAL A 45 -8.89 -7.89 15.02
N LEU A 46 -8.86 -6.94 15.97
CA LEU A 46 -7.86 -6.91 17.05
C LEU A 46 -7.87 -8.16 17.90
N LYS A 47 -9.05 -8.72 18.19
CA LYS A 47 -9.18 -9.98 18.93
C LYS A 47 -8.44 -11.11 18.22
N ILE A 48 -8.61 -11.24 16.91
CA ILE A 48 -7.93 -12.28 16.12
C ILE A 48 -6.44 -12.02 16.01
N LEU A 49 -6.02 -10.77 15.74
CA LEU A 49 -4.61 -10.41 15.70
C LEU A 49 -3.90 -10.74 17.03
N ASN A 50 -4.57 -10.51 18.15
CA ASN A 50 -4.05 -10.87 19.48
C ASN A 50 -4.00 -12.39 19.66
N GLN A 51 -5.04 -13.13 19.27
CA GLN A 51 -5.09 -14.59 19.35
C GLN A 51 -4.01 -15.26 18.46
N GLU A 52 -3.74 -14.70 17.31
CA GLU A 52 -2.75 -15.21 16.36
C GLU A 52 -1.32 -14.70 16.68
N GLY A 53 -1.15 -13.89 17.72
CA GLY A 53 0.16 -13.42 18.19
C GLY A 53 0.80 -12.32 17.33
N TYR A 54 0.01 -11.57 16.59
CA TYR A 54 0.51 -10.38 15.87
C TYR A 54 0.69 -9.19 16.81
N ILE A 55 -0.19 -9.06 17.78
CA ILE A 55 -0.14 -8.03 18.83
C ILE A 55 -0.35 -8.66 20.20
N HIS A 56 0.07 -7.96 21.22
CA HIS A 56 -0.30 -8.24 22.61
C HIS A 56 -1.05 -7.04 23.18
N THR A 57 -2.23 -7.29 23.73
CA THR A 57 -3.05 -6.24 24.36
C THR A 57 -3.30 -6.60 25.81
N ALA A 58 -2.80 -5.80 26.73
CA ALA A 58 -3.13 -5.87 28.16
C ALA A 58 -4.26 -4.88 28.48
N GLN A 59 -5.05 -5.18 29.52
CA GLN A 59 -6.17 -4.33 29.92
C GLN A 59 -5.68 -2.91 30.28
N GLY A 60 -6.27 -1.89 29.66
CA GLY A 60 -5.93 -0.48 29.91
C GLY A 60 -4.58 -0.02 29.32
N GLN A 61 -3.91 -0.88 28.55
CA GLN A 61 -2.63 -0.57 27.91
C GLN A 61 -2.77 -0.51 26.39
N PRO A 62 -1.92 0.28 25.69
CA PRO A 62 -1.86 0.22 24.25
C PRO A 62 -1.41 -1.17 23.78
N SER A 63 -1.92 -1.62 22.64
CA SER A 63 -1.48 -2.86 22.03
C SER A 63 -0.05 -2.74 21.54
N ILE A 64 0.76 -3.76 21.78
CA ILE A 64 2.17 -3.83 21.33
C ILE A 64 2.29 -4.88 20.24
N VAL A 65 3.05 -4.57 19.20
CA VAL A 65 3.39 -5.51 18.13
C VAL A 65 4.30 -6.61 18.66
N THR A 66 3.88 -7.87 18.51
CA THR A 66 4.65 -9.04 18.97
C THR A 66 5.08 -9.96 17.83
N CYS A 67 4.46 -9.82 16.66
CA CYS A 67 4.76 -10.65 15.51
C CYS A 67 6.19 -10.44 15.03
N GLN A 68 7.01 -11.49 15.14
CA GLN A 68 8.29 -11.54 14.44
C GLN A 68 8.05 -11.96 13.00
N THR A 69 8.30 -11.05 12.08
CA THR A 69 8.29 -11.34 10.65
C THR A 69 9.41 -12.33 10.33
N SER A 70 9.06 -13.45 9.75
CA SER A 70 10.06 -14.31 9.10
C SER A 70 9.75 -14.35 7.62
N GLU A 71 10.77 -14.25 6.80
CA GLU A 71 10.70 -14.41 5.34
C GLU A 71 9.87 -15.65 4.95
N LYS A 72 10.07 -16.75 5.66
CA LYS A 72 9.34 -18.01 5.46
C LYS A 72 7.83 -17.87 5.66
N LYS A 73 7.37 -17.13 6.68
CA LYS A 73 5.94 -16.90 6.93
C LYS A 73 5.34 -16.02 5.84
N TYR A 74 6.07 -15.00 5.41
CA TYR A 74 5.66 -14.10 4.35
C TYR A 74 5.55 -14.81 3.00
N ILE A 75 6.56 -15.57 2.59
CA ILE A 75 6.53 -16.38 1.37
C ILE A 75 5.37 -17.38 1.40
N SER A 76 5.15 -18.06 2.52
CA SER A 76 4.03 -19.00 2.67
C SER A 76 2.67 -18.30 2.48
N PHE A 77 2.53 -17.08 3.00
CA PHE A 77 1.34 -16.26 2.83
C PHE A 77 1.11 -15.87 1.37
N LEU A 78 2.15 -15.40 0.66
CA LEU A 78 2.08 -15.05 -0.75
C LEU A 78 1.72 -16.25 -1.64
N VAL A 79 2.35 -17.41 -1.39
CA VAL A 79 2.07 -18.65 -2.13
C VAL A 79 0.62 -19.07 -1.98
N LYS A 80 0.05 -18.98 -0.78
CA LYS A 80 -1.37 -19.28 -0.54
C LYS A 80 -2.33 -18.37 -1.30
N ARG A 81 -1.94 -17.12 -1.54
CA ARG A 81 -2.78 -16.09 -2.20
C ARG A 81 -2.42 -15.83 -3.66
N ARG A 82 -1.44 -16.54 -4.22
CA ARG A 82 -0.89 -16.27 -5.56
C ARG A 82 -1.93 -16.10 -6.68
N ARG A 83 -3.03 -16.89 -6.65
CA ARG A 83 -4.10 -16.78 -7.66
C ARG A 83 -4.85 -15.46 -7.54
N GLY A 84 -5.33 -15.11 -6.35
CA GLY A 84 -6.04 -13.85 -6.12
C GLY A 84 -5.17 -12.62 -6.43
N ILE A 85 -3.88 -12.67 -6.10
CA ILE A 85 -2.92 -11.61 -6.44
C ILE A 85 -2.80 -11.50 -7.97
N ALA A 86 -2.60 -12.62 -8.68
CA ALA A 86 -2.48 -12.63 -10.14
C ALA A 86 -3.76 -12.12 -10.83
N ASP A 87 -4.94 -12.50 -10.33
CA ASP A 87 -6.22 -12.04 -10.88
C ASP A 87 -6.44 -10.54 -10.61
N ALA A 88 -6.05 -10.03 -9.44
CA ALA A 88 -6.08 -8.61 -9.14
C ALA A 88 -5.15 -7.81 -10.08
N TYR A 89 -3.91 -8.27 -10.30
CA TYR A 89 -3.00 -7.64 -11.25
C TYR A 89 -3.57 -7.57 -12.66
N LYS A 90 -4.13 -8.66 -13.16
CA LYS A 90 -4.77 -8.67 -14.50
C LYS A 90 -5.93 -7.69 -14.61
N GLY A 91 -6.76 -7.60 -13.58
CA GLY A 91 -7.86 -6.64 -13.54
C GLY A 91 -7.36 -5.19 -13.57
N LEU A 92 -6.37 -4.87 -12.75
CA LEU A 92 -5.77 -3.54 -12.69
C LEU A 92 -5.03 -3.17 -13.99
N GLU A 93 -4.31 -4.12 -14.59
CA GLU A 93 -3.63 -3.92 -15.88
C GLU A 93 -4.62 -3.47 -16.98
N LEU A 94 -5.86 -3.94 -16.94
CA LEU A 94 -6.90 -3.56 -17.89
C LEU A 94 -7.55 -2.21 -17.56
N LEU A 95 -7.77 -1.91 -16.29
CA LEU A 95 -8.56 -0.75 -15.85
C LEU A 95 -7.71 0.50 -15.63
N MET A 96 -6.57 0.36 -14.96
CA MET A 96 -5.79 1.51 -14.49
C MET A 96 -5.28 2.40 -15.62
N PRO A 97 -4.79 1.89 -16.77
CA PRO A 97 -4.36 2.76 -17.88
C PRO A 97 -5.45 3.69 -18.40
N VAL A 98 -6.70 3.23 -18.40
CA VAL A 98 -7.85 4.04 -18.82
C VAL A 98 -8.14 5.12 -17.78
N LEU A 99 -8.17 4.74 -16.49
CA LEU A 99 -8.44 5.66 -15.39
C LEU A 99 -7.36 6.74 -15.27
N TYR A 100 -6.09 6.38 -15.37
CA TYR A 100 -4.98 7.35 -15.35
C TYR A 100 -5.05 8.32 -16.52
N ARG A 101 -5.37 7.84 -17.72
CA ARG A 101 -5.55 8.70 -18.91
C ARG A 101 -6.69 9.69 -18.71
N GLU A 102 -7.82 9.25 -18.18
CA GLU A 102 -8.96 10.12 -17.92
C GLU A 102 -8.70 11.11 -16.78
N GLY A 103 -7.98 10.69 -15.75
CA GLY A 103 -7.55 11.58 -14.68
C GLY A 103 -6.55 12.63 -15.18
N ALA A 104 -5.56 12.21 -15.96
CA ALA A 104 -4.56 13.08 -16.58
C ALA A 104 -5.18 14.21 -17.37
N LYS A 105 -6.20 13.95 -18.20
CA LYS A 105 -6.93 14.97 -18.97
C LYS A 105 -7.62 16.04 -18.12
N ARG A 106 -7.78 15.79 -16.83
CA ARG A 106 -8.47 16.69 -15.88
C ARG A 106 -7.49 17.34 -14.89
N CYS A 107 -6.20 17.05 -15.00
CA CYS A 107 -5.17 17.67 -14.18
C CYS A 107 -5.08 19.17 -14.49
N GLY A 108 -5.02 19.97 -13.43
CA GLY A 108 -4.81 21.42 -13.49
C GLY A 108 -3.46 21.82 -12.92
N GLU A 109 -3.27 23.11 -12.73
CA GLU A 109 -2.00 23.67 -12.27
C GLU A 109 -1.60 23.17 -10.86
N SER A 110 -2.58 22.87 -10.01
CA SER A 110 -2.36 22.31 -8.67
C SER A 110 -1.70 20.93 -8.72
N GLU A 111 -2.20 20.07 -9.62
CA GLU A 111 -1.66 18.73 -9.84
C GLU A 111 -0.25 18.79 -10.43
N PHE A 112 -0.02 19.66 -11.42
CA PHE A 112 1.30 19.88 -12.01
C PHE A 112 2.32 20.40 -11.01
N LYS A 113 1.92 21.30 -10.10
CA LYS A 113 2.78 21.76 -9.00
C LYS A 113 3.13 20.62 -8.07
N TYR A 114 2.16 19.76 -7.73
CA TYR A 114 2.38 18.60 -6.90
C TYR A 114 3.34 17.58 -7.57
N PHE A 115 3.16 17.31 -8.86
CA PHE A 115 4.04 16.42 -9.62
C PHE A 115 5.49 16.93 -9.68
N ARG A 116 5.68 18.22 -9.85
CA ARG A 116 7.03 18.84 -9.81
C ARG A 116 7.70 18.69 -8.45
N ASN A 117 6.93 18.82 -7.37
CA ASN A 117 7.44 18.60 -6.01
C ASN A 117 7.87 17.13 -5.82
N LEU A 118 7.03 16.17 -6.19
CA LEU A 118 7.36 14.75 -6.12
C LEU A 118 8.64 14.41 -6.90
N LEU A 119 8.79 14.96 -8.11
CA LEU A 119 10.00 14.78 -8.92
C LEU A 119 11.26 15.33 -8.22
N GLY A 120 11.12 16.49 -7.55
CA GLY A 120 12.22 17.11 -6.82
C GLY A 120 12.69 16.31 -5.59
N GLU A 121 11.80 15.51 -5.01
CA GLU A 121 12.11 14.67 -3.85
C GLU A 121 12.88 13.39 -4.20
N ILE A 122 12.83 12.94 -5.46
CA ILE A 122 13.48 11.69 -5.88
C ILE A 122 15.01 11.87 -5.90
N SER A 123 15.74 11.03 -5.18
CA SER A 123 17.20 11.02 -5.13
C SER A 123 17.77 9.61 -5.25
N GLU A 124 19.02 9.51 -5.63
CA GLU A 124 19.74 8.24 -5.78
C GLU A 124 19.95 7.50 -4.44
N GLN A 125 19.83 8.23 -3.31
CA GLN A 125 19.96 7.64 -1.99
C GLN A 125 18.65 7.03 -1.48
N MET A 126 17.56 7.18 -2.21
CA MET A 126 16.26 6.62 -1.80
C MET A 126 16.29 5.10 -1.81
N SER A 127 15.73 4.51 -0.77
CA SER A 127 15.46 3.07 -0.76
C SER A 127 14.43 2.70 -1.83
N LEU A 128 14.46 1.45 -2.28
CA LEU A 128 13.48 0.94 -3.23
C LEU A 128 12.04 1.14 -2.74
N ALA A 129 11.78 0.92 -1.45
CA ALA A 129 10.47 1.18 -0.84
C ALA A 129 10.05 2.66 -0.95
N SER A 130 11.00 3.59 -0.76
CA SER A 130 10.74 5.02 -0.92
C SER A 130 10.44 5.40 -2.36
N LEU A 131 11.14 4.80 -3.33
CA LEU A 131 10.87 5.02 -4.77
C LEU A 131 9.47 4.53 -5.16
N TYR A 132 9.07 3.36 -4.67
CA TYR A 132 7.70 2.88 -4.90
C TYR A 132 6.64 3.77 -4.26
N LYS A 133 6.91 4.28 -3.06
CA LYS A 133 6.02 5.26 -2.42
C LYS A 133 5.85 6.51 -3.29
N GLN A 134 6.92 7.04 -3.87
CA GLN A 134 6.84 8.19 -4.78
C GLN A 134 6.04 7.86 -6.05
N ALA A 135 6.26 6.68 -6.65
CA ALA A 135 5.48 6.23 -7.79
C ALA A 135 3.98 6.17 -7.47
N ASN A 136 3.62 5.58 -6.33
CA ASN A 136 2.22 5.47 -5.92
C ASN A 136 1.59 6.83 -5.64
N LEU A 137 2.29 7.75 -4.98
CA LEU A 137 1.80 9.11 -4.75
C LEU A 137 1.49 9.83 -6.07
N PHE A 138 2.33 9.64 -7.08
CA PHE A 138 2.11 10.19 -8.42
C PHE A 138 0.87 9.56 -9.08
N MET A 139 0.76 8.23 -9.06
CA MET A 139 -0.36 7.49 -9.63
C MET A 139 -1.69 7.87 -8.98
N THR A 140 -1.73 7.90 -7.65
CA THR A 140 -2.92 8.32 -6.88
C THR A 140 -3.31 9.76 -7.20
N ALA A 141 -2.35 10.67 -7.35
CA ALA A 141 -2.61 12.05 -7.70
C ALA A 141 -3.22 12.22 -9.10
N LEU A 142 -2.89 11.34 -10.06
CA LEU A 142 -3.53 11.30 -11.38
C LEU A 142 -5.02 10.92 -11.31
N LEU A 143 -5.46 10.20 -10.30
CA LEU A 143 -6.85 9.78 -10.14
C LEU A 143 -7.73 10.80 -9.41
N ARG A 144 -7.13 11.66 -8.57
CA ARG A 144 -7.86 12.67 -7.78
C ARG A 144 -8.82 13.55 -8.60
N PRO A 145 -8.42 14.06 -9.81
CA PRO A 145 -9.31 14.90 -10.62
C PRO A 145 -10.56 14.20 -11.13
N LEU A 146 -10.63 12.86 -11.07
CA LEU A 146 -11.83 12.11 -11.40
C LEU A 146 -12.95 12.33 -10.39
N ASN A 147 -12.61 12.74 -9.18
CA ASN A 147 -13.54 12.98 -8.06
C ASN A 147 -14.54 11.84 -7.86
N ASN A 148 -14.06 10.60 -7.88
CA ASN A 148 -14.85 9.39 -7.77
C ASN A 148 -14.33 8.51 -6.64
N GLN A 149 -15.12 8.40 -5.57
CA GLN A 149 -14.70 7.67 -4.37
C GLN A 149 -14.44 6.18 -4.66
N LEU A 150 -15.23 5.54 -5.50
CA LEU A 150 -15.02 4.13 -5.86
C LEU A 150 -13.65 3.90 -6.54
N ILE A 151 -13.24 4.83 -7.40
CA ILE A 151 -11.92 4.76 -8.06
C ILE A 151 -10.81 4.96 -7.03
N MET A 152 -10.96 5.89 -6.09
CA MET A 152 -9.98 6.10 -5.02
C MET A 152 -9.89 4.90 -4.08
N ASP A 153 -11.03 4.28 -3.76
CA ASP A 153 -11.07 3.06 -2.96
C ASP A 153 -10.41 1.89 -3.70
N LEU A 154 -10.63 1.75 -5.01
CA LEU A 154 -9.98 0.74 -5.83
C LEU A 154 -8.45 0.90 -5.86
N GLU A 155 -7.96 2.14 -5.96
CA GLU A 155 -6.53 2.43 -5.90
C GLU A 155 -5.95 2.10 -4.53
N LEU A 156 -6.59 2.55 -3.46
CA LEU A 156 -6.18 2.26 -2.09
C LEU A 156 -6.19 0.75 -1.82
N ASP A 157 -7.19 0.03 -2.31
CA ASP A 157 -7.30 -1.42 -2.21
C ASP A 157 -6.20 -2.11 -3.02
N SER A 158 -5.91 -1.62 -4.22
CA SER A 158 -4.80 -2.11 -5.03
C SER A 158 -3.47 -1.93 -4.31
N GLU A 159 -3.24 -0.76 -3.73
CA GLU A 159 -2.07 -0.50 -2.90
C GLU A 159 -1.98 -1.48 -1.72
N ASN A 160 -3.06 -1.77 -1.03
CA ASN A 160 -3.09 -2.70 0.10
C ASN A 160 -2.96 -4.17 -0.32
N TYR A 161 -3.47 -4.56 -1.49
CA TYR A 161 -3.34 -5.92 -2.04
C TYR A 161 -2.01 -6.16 -2.75
N LEU A 162 -1.47 -5.13 -3.39
CA LEU A 162 -0.27 -5.18 -4.21
C LEU A 162 0.95 -4.58 -3.50
N HIS A 163 0.77 -3.91 -2.38
CA HIS A 163 1.82 -3.64 -1.43
C HIS A 163 2.26 -4.96 -0.79
N ILE A 164 2.76 -5.78 -1.68
CA ILE A 164 3.78 -6.72 -1.33
C ILE A 164 4.97 -5.81 -1.07
N PRO A 165 5.24 -5.40 0.19
CA PRO A 165 6.36 -4.55 0.42
C PRO A 165 7.54 -5.31 -0.13
N TYR A 166 8.38 -4.61 -0.82
CA TYR A 166 9.61 -5.16 -1.34
C TYR A 166 10.47 -5.61 -0.18
N ILE A 167 10.14 -6.77 0.35
CA ILE A 167 11.11 -7.55 1.09
C ILE A 167 11.97 -8.16 -0.03
N PRO A 168 13.25 -7.78 -0.13
CA PRO A 168 14.13 -8.43 -1.08
C PRO A 168 14.08 -9.93 -0.79
N ILE A 169 13.46 -10.69 -1.68
CA ILE A 169 13.49 -12.14 -1.63
C ILE A 169 14.90 -12.51 -2.08
N PRO A 170 15.73 -13.17 -1.25
CA PRO A 170 17.06 -13.58 -1.65
C PRO A 170 17.02 -14.33 -2.98
N GLY A 171 17.79 -13.85 -3.97
CA GLY A 171 17.82 -14.42 -5.31
C GLY A 171 16.74 -13.89 -6.27
N MET A 172 15.84 -13.01 -5.86
CA MET A 172 15.01 -12.21 -6.74
C MET A 172 15.60 -10.81 -6.84
N GLU A 173 16.17 -10.49 -7.99
CA GLU A 173 16.51 -9.11 -8.32
C GLU A 173 15.24 -8.27 -8.37
N ASN A 174 15.37 -6.95 -8.22
CA ASN A 174 14.28 -5.99 -8.36
C ASN A 174 13.48 -6.28 -9.65
N PRO A 175 12.28 -6.89 -9.59
CA PRO A 175 11.58 -7.41 -10.77
C PRO A 175 11.19 -6.30 -11.74
N PHE A 176 11.14 -5.05 -11.29
CA PHE A 176 10.79 -3.89 -12.10
C PHE A 176 12.01 -3.03 -12.43
N ALA A 177 13.21 -3.38 -11.98
CA ALA A 177 14.44 -2.62 -12.15
C ALA A 177 14.23 -1.10 -11.89
N LEU A 178 13.41 -0.78 -10.86
CA LEU A 178 13.11 0.60 -10.51
C LEU A 178 14.34 1.26 -9.90
N SER A 179 14.76 2.37 -10.52
CA SER A 179 15.80 3.26 -10.01
C SER A 179 15.26 4.68 -9.94
N ALA A 180 15.94 5.55 -9.20
CA ALA A 180 15.57 6.97 -9.13
C ALA A 180 15.54 7.61 -10.52
N GLU A 181 16.52 7.32 -11.35
CA GLU A 181 16.60 7.81 -12.73
C GLU A 181 15.41 7.34 -13.58
N ARG A 182 15.14 6.03 -13.59
CA ARG A 182 14.00 5.47 -14.34
C ARG A 182 12.67 6.03 -13.88
N LEU A 183 12.47 6.18 -12.57
CA LEU A 183 11.24 6.76 -12.02
C LEU A 183 11.08 8.21 -12.46
N LYS A 184 12.15 9.02 -12.39
CA LYS A 184 12.13 10.42 -12.86
C LYS A 184 11.76 10.52 -14.33
N VAL A 185 12.43 9.76 -15.19
CA VAL A 185 12.18 9.76 -16.64
C VAL A 185 10.72 9.34 -16.92
N TRP A 186 10.23 8.30 -16.26
CA TRP A 186 8.86 7.85 -16.42
C TRP A 186 7.86 8.93 -16.01
N MET A 187 8.02 9.56 -14.85
CA MET A 187 7.13 10.62 -14.36
C MET A 187 7.21 11.88 -15.26
N GLN A 188 8.40 12.28 -15.73
CA GLN A 188 8.57 13.41 -16.66
C GLN A 188 7.84 13.14 -17.97
N ASN A 189 7.99 11.95 -18.54
CA ASN A 189 7.29 11.58 -19.77
C ASN A 189 5.78 11.58 -19.58
N ALA A 190 5.28 11.08 -18.44
CA ALA A 190 3.88 11.12 -18.12
C ALA A 190 3.34 12.55 -18.02
N ILE A 191 4.07 13.46 -17.36
CA ILE A 191 3.70 14.88 -17.24
C ILE A 191 3.68 15.59 -18.60
N HIS A 192 4.59 15.24 -19.51
CA HIS A 192 4.64 15.85 -20.85
C HIS A 192 3.52 15.39 -21.78
N GLN A 193 2.88 14.27 -21.47
CA GLN A 193 1.75 13.72 -22.24
C GLN A 193 0.38 14.19 -21.75
N ILE A 194 0.32 14.86 -20.62
CA ILE A 194 -0.88 15.48 -20.03
C ILE A 194 -1.05 16.90 -20.54
#